data_9e126a5b3d63ae192a6877f3d1d5e409
#
_entry.id   9e126a5b3d63ae192a6877f3d1d5e409
#
_cell.length_a   1.000
_cell.length_b   1.000
_cell.length_c   1.000
_cell.angle_alpha   90.00
_cell.angle_beta   90.00
_cell.angle_gamma   90.00
#
_symmetry.space_group_name_H-M   'P 1'
#
loop_
_entity.id
_entity.type
_entity.pdbx_description
1 polymer ?
#
loop_
_entity_poly.entity_id
_entity_poly.type
_entity_poly.pdbx_seq_one_letter_code
_entity_poly.pdbx_strand_id
1 'polypeptide(L)'
;MVLFILAIVAQLVLRNFITEQIYKNLVTISAILTVLPMANLASPLVVAARIPEVPEEFHNACVPYEEKFPILYDLIITSNDLIMPVDAAVVHPTGVYLYCPNKNVDRKKAEKFLNEMLVGWKLDGNAKVMNEEKKFLRRLSELKTV
;
A
#
# COMPACT_ATOMS: atom_id res chain seq x y z
N MET A 1 -9.39 13.39 6.13
CA MET A 1 -8.23 14.25 6.45
C MET A 1 -8.61 15.73 6.55
N VAL A 2 -9.23 16.32 5.54
CA VAL A 2 -9.66 17.75 5.56
C VAL A 2 -10.56 18.06 6.78
N LEU A 3 -11.47 17.18 7.14
CA LEU A 3 -12.38 17.33 8.28
C LEU A 3 -11.62 17.43 9.63
N PHE A 4 -10.55 16.65 9.81
CA PHE A 4 -9.71 16.72 11.01
C PHE A 4 -8.92 18.03 11.07
N ILE A 5 -8.40 18.51 9.93
CA ILE A 5 -7.70 19.79 9.87
C ILE A 5 -8.66 20.93 10.23
N LEU A 6 -9.87 20.93 9.68
CA LEU A 6 -10.90 21.90 10.01
C LEU A 6 -11.31 21.87 11.48
N ALA A 7 -11.43 20.65 12.06
CA ALA A 7 -11.74 20.50 13.49
C ALA A 7 -10.63 21.09 14.37
N ILE A 8 -9.35 20.84 14.07
CA ILE A 8 -8.23 21.37 14.81
C ILE A 8 -8.20 22.90 14.71
N VAL A 9 -8.37 23.45 13.50
CA VAL A 9 -8.42 24.91 13.29
C VAL A 9 -9.57 25.53 14.07
N ALA A 10 -10.77 24.94 14.00
CA ALA A 10 -11.92 25.42 14.77
C ALA A 10 -11.67 25.40 16.27
N GLN A 11 -11.07 24.34 16.81
CA GLN A 11 -10.72 24.25 18.22
C GLN A 11 -9.69 25.31 18.65
N LEU A 12 -8.68 25.60 17.82
CA LEU A 12 -7.69 26.64 18.11
C LEU A 12 -8.31 28.05 18.06
N VAL A 13 -9.22 28.28 17.13
CA VAL A 13 -9.97 29.56 17.05
C VAL A 13 -10.88 29.70 18.28
N LEU A 14 -11.63 28.67 18.64
CA LEU A 14 -12.51 28.65 19.80
C LEU A 14 -11.75 28.95 21.09
N ARG A 15 -10.54 28.37 21.24
CA ARG A 15 -9.66 28.63 22.40
C ARG A 15 -9.37 30.11 22.59
N ASN A 16 -9.28 30.89 21.53
CA ASN A 16 -8.97 32.32 21.60
C ASN A 16 -10.14 33.14 22.12
N PHE A 17 -11.38 32.66 21.98
CA PHE A 17 -12.60 33.31 22.49
C PHE A 17 -12.94 32.92 23.93
N ILE A 18 -12.35 31.85 24.47
CA ILE A 18 -12.62 31.38 25.83
C ILE A 18 -11.77 32.17 26.82
N THR A 19 -12.39 32.72 27.85
CA THR A 19 -11.69 33.52 28.90
C THR A 19 -11.23 32.63 30.05
N GLU A 20 -12.01 31.63 30.42
CA GLU A 20 -11.77 30.69 31.51
C GLU A 20 -10.62 29.72 31.22
N GLN A 21 -9.64 29.66 32.14
CA GLN A 21 -8.43 28.85 31.96
C GLN A 21 -8.73 27.34 31.90
N ILE A 22 -9.73 26.87 32.64
CA ILE A 22 -10.12 25.45 32.66
C ILE A 22 -10.60 25.00 31.26
N TYR A 23 -11.48 25.79 30.65
CA TYR A 23 -11.99 25.48 29.31
C TYR A 23 -10.91 25.61 28.23
N LYS A 24 -9.97 26.57 28.38
CA LYS A 24 -8.79 26.64 27.45
C LYS A 24 -7.97 25.38 27.49
N ASN A 25 -7.70 24.83 28.66
CA ASN A 25 -6.94 23.60 28.80
C ASN A 25 -7.71 22.42 28.22
N LEU A 26 -9.01 22.33 28.42
CA LEU A 26 -9.86 21.27 27.91
C LEU A 26 -9.92 21.25 26.37
N VAL A 27 -10.05 22.42 25.73
CA VAL A 27 -9.99 22.58 24.28
C VAL A 27 -8.60 22.21 23.74
N THR A 28 -7.53 22.55 24.45
CA THR A 28 -6.16 22.20 24.05
C THR A 28 -5.95 20.67 24.09
N ILE A 29 -6.41 20.01 25.16
CA ILE A 29 -6.35 18.54 25.26
C ILE A 29 -7.15 17.88 24.14
N SER A 30 -8.35 18.38 23.86
CA SER A 30 -9.20 17.89 22.76
C SER A 30 -8.51 18.04 21.40
N ALA A 31 -7.83 19.16 21.13
CA ALA A 31 -7.07 19.36 19.91
C ALA A 31 -5.91 18.35 19.78
N ILE A 32 -5.17 18.09 20.85
CA ILE A 32 -4.10 17.09 20.88
C ILE A 32 -4.65 15.69 20.59
N LEU A 33 -5.77 15.32 21.21
CA LEU A 33 -6.42 14.02 20.97
C LEU A 33 -6.91 13.86 19.54
N THR A 34 -7.27 14.95 18.86
CA THR A 34 -7.70 14.93 17.45
C THR A 34 -6.50 14.69 16.50
N VAL A 35 -5.29 15.06 16.89
CA VAL A 35 -4.07 14.83 16.07
C VAL A 35 -3.73 13.35 15.95
N LEU A 36 -3.97 12.54 17.00
CA LEU A 36 -3.64 11.11 16.99
C LEU A 36 -4.32 10.33 15.85
N PRO A 37 -5.66 10.34 15.69
CA PRO A 37 -6.31 9.67 14.58
C PRO A 37 -5.94 10.29 13.22
N MET A 38 -5.68 11.60 13.17
CA MET A 38 -5.21 12.27 11.96
C MET A 38 -3.84 11.73 11.52
N ALA A 39 -2.90 11.54 12.44
CA ALA A 39 -1.57 11.01 12.14
C ALA A 39 -1.64 9.57 11.59
N ASN A 40 -2.51 8.74 12.18
CA ASN A 40 -2.74 7.37 11.72
C ASN A 40 -3.31 7.30 10.29
N LEU A 41 -4.14 8.26 9.90
CA LEU A 41 -4.68 8.37 8.54
C LEU A 41 -3.69 9.03 7.57
N ALA A 42 -2.88 9.97 8.04
CA ALA A 42 -1.92 10.67 7.20
C ALA A 42 -0.75 9.79 6.75
N SER A 43 -0.27 8.91 7.64
CA SER A 43 0.89 8.06 7.35
C SER A 43 0.72 7.20 6.09
N PRO A 44 -0.32 6.36 5.94
CA PRO A 44 -0.52 5.57 4.73
C PRO A 44 -0.79 6.43 3.49
N LEU A 45 -1.46 7.58 3.66
CA LEU A 45 -1.74 8.49 2.55
C LEU A 45 -0.46 9.12 1.99
N VAL A 46 0.48 9.54 2.86
CA VAL A 46 1.78 10.08 2.43
C VAL A 46 2.61 9.01 1.74
N VAL A 47 2.57 7.77 2.20
CA VAL A 47 3.27 6.66 1.55
C VAL A 47 2.68 6.41 0.17
N ALA A 48 1.34 6.31 0.06
CA ALA A 48 0.65 6.11 -1.21
C ALA A 48 0.94 7.23 -2.22
N ALA A 49 0.93 8.50 -1.78
CA ALA A 49 1.19 9.65 -2.64
C ALA A 49 2.63 9.72 -3.21
N ARG A 50 3.57 8.95 -2.62
CA ARG A 50 4.97 8.89 -3.11
C ARG A 50 5.22 7.77 -4.11
N ILE A 51 4.27 6.87 -4.26
CA ILE A 51 4.39 5.72 -5.17
C ILE A 51 3.75 6.14 -6.50
N PRO A 52 4.49 6.05 -7.60
CA PRO A 52 3.95 6.35 -8.92
C PRO A 52 2.84 5.35 -9.27
N GLU A 53 1.82 5.81 -9.97
CA GLU A 53 0.77 4.96 -10.50
C GLU A 53 1.31 4.02 -11.58
N VAL A 54 0.64 2.91 -11.78
CA VAL A 54 0.98 1.93 -12.82
C VAL A 54 0.86 2.59 -14.20
N PRO A 55 1.89 2.47 -15.07
CA PRO A 55 1.81 3.00 -16.43
C PRO A 55 0.65 2.38 -17.22
N GLU A 56 -0.14 3.20 -17.93
CA GLU A 56 -1.26 2.73 -18.75
C GLU A 56 -0.83 1.70 -19.79
N GLU A 57 0.37 1.85 -20.37
CA GLU A 57 0.91 0.91 -21.34
C GLU A 57 1.08 -0.48 -20.75
N PHE A 58 1.59 -0.58 -19.52
CA PHE A 58 1.74 -1.85 -18.83
C PHE A 58 0.38 -2.44 -18.44
N HIS A 59 -0.55 -1.62 -17.95
CA HIS A 59 -1.92 -2.07 -17.65
C HIS A 59 -2.57 -2.68 -18.92
N ASN A 60 -2.52 -1.97 -20.04
CA ASN A 60 -3.08 -2.43 -21.32
C ASN A 60 -2.43 -3.75 -21.80
N ALA A 61 -1.14 -3.95 -21.50
CA ALA A 61 -0.46 -5.20 -21.82
C ALA A 61 -0.93 -6.38 -20.93
N CYS A 62 -1.45 -6.11 -19.75
CA CYS A 62 -1.98 -7.12 -18.83
C CYS A 62 -3.45 -7.47 -19.08
N VAL A 63 -4.25 -6.54 -19.61
CA VAL A 63 -5.70 -6.73 -19.88
C VAL A 63 -6.06 -8.06 -20.57
N PRO A 64 -5.34 -8.55 -21.61
CA PRO A 64 -5.65 -9.82 -22.26
C PRO A 64 -5.55 -11.05 -21.35
N TYR A 65 -4.88 -10.92 -20.20
CA TYR A 65 -4.69 -12.00 -19.24
C TYR A 65 -5.69 -11.95 -18.08
N GLU A 66 -6.43 -10.85 -17.88
CA GLU A 66 -7.43 -10.69 -16.82
C GLU A 66 -8.61 -11.66 -16.94
N GLU A 67 -8.92 -12.09 -18.16
CA GLU A 67 -9.94 -13.10 -18.40
C GLU A 67 -9.53 -14.50 -17.92
N LYS A 68 -8.22 -14.75 -17.77
CA LYS A 68 -7.68 -16.07 -17.39
C LYS A 68 -7.51 -16.22 -15.89
N PHE A 69 -7.13 -15.13 -15.20
CA PHE A 69 -6.89 -15.11 -13.77
C PHE A 69 -6.95 -13.67 -13.22
N PRO A 70 -7.31 -13.48 -11.95
CA PRO A 70 -7.38 -12.15 -11.35
C PRO A 70 -5.98 -11.52 -11.27
N ILE A 71 -5.84 -10.31 -11.82
CA ILE A 71 -4.65 -9.47 -11.68
C ILE A 71 -4.99 -8.35 -10.71
N LEU A 72 -4.16 -8.13 -9.71
CA LEU A 72 -4.27 -7.05 -8.75
C LEU A 72 -3.22 -5.99 -9.09
N TYR A 73 -3.62 -4.74 -9.16
CA TYR A 73 -2.75 -3.60 -9.50
C TYR A 73 -2.54 -2.69 -8.29
N ASP A 74 -1.53 -1.83 -8.37
CA ASP A 74 -1.25 -0.77 -7.38
C ASP A 74 -1.17 -1.26 -5.93
N LEU A 75 -0.49 -2.38 -5.71
CA LEU A 75 -0.33 -2.93 -4.38
C LEU A 75 0.90 -2.35 -3.67
N ILE A 76 0.77 -2.15 -2.38
CA ILE A 76 1.91 -1.79 -1.52
C ILE A 76 2.07 -2.88 -0.47
N ILE A 77 3.17 -3.62 -0.57
CA ILE A 77 3.52 -4.63 0.43
C ILE A 77 4.46 -3.99 1.43
N THR A 78 4.05 -3.98 2.69
CA THR A 78 4.80 -3.39 3.78
C THR A 78 5.16 -4.44 4.84
N SER A 79 6.38 -4.40 5.30
CA SER A 79 6.89 -5.12 6.46
C SER A 79 7.72 -4.16 7.31
N ASN A 80 8.17 -4.58 8.49
CA ASN A 80 8.99 -3.74 9.37
C ASN A 80 10.20 -3.11 8.66
N ASP A 81 10.79 -3.83 7.71
CA ASP A 81 12.02 -3.44 7.00
C ASP A 81 11.85 -3.36 5.47
N LEU A 82 10.64 -3.50 4.97
CA LEU A 82 10.40 -3.55 3.54
C LEU A 82 9.14 -2.75 3.19
N ILE A 83 9.31 -1.80 2.26
CA ILE A 83 8.20 -1.16 1.55
C ILE A 83 8.41 -1.47 0.07
N MET A 84 7.53 -2.29 -0.49
CA MET A 84 7.62 -2.72 -1.88
C MET A 84 6.36 -2.31 -2.63
N PRO A 85 6.45 -1.30 -3.51
CA PRO A 85 5.38 -1.03 -4.47
C PRO A 85 5.37 -2.14 -5.51
N VAL A 86 4.19 -2.63 -5.82
CA VAL A 86 3.96 -3.71 -6.78
C VAL A 86 2.95 -3.22 -7.80
N ASP A 87 3.37 -3.10 -9.03
CA ASP A 87 2.51 -2.60 -10.11
C ASP A 87 1.43 -3.62 -10.49
N ALA A 88 1.79 -4.91 -10.47
CA ALA A 88 0.84 -5.99 -10.69
C ALA A 88 1.19 -7.24 -9.90
N ALA A 89 0.18 -7.94 -9.42
CA ALA A 89 0.31 -9.22 -8.76
C ALA A 89 -0.74 -10.21 -9.26
N VAL A 90 -0.32 -11.45 -9.49
CA VAL A 90 -1.19 -12.55 -9.91
C VAL A 90 -1.11 -13.66 -8.87
N VAL A 91 -2.27 -14.09 -8.41
CA VAL A 91 -2.41 -15.26 -7.54
C VAL A 91 -2.89 -16.43 -8.38
N HIS A 92 -2.05 -17.45 -8.49
CA HIS A 92 -2.31 -18.65 -9.27
C HIS A 92 -2.02 -19.90 -8.43
N PRO A 93 -2.66 -21.06 -8.66
CA PRO A 93 -2.38 -22.29 -7.93
C PRO A 93 -0.90 -22.71 -7.89
N THR A 94 -0.12 -22.30 -8.88
CA THR A 94 1.33 -22.57 -8.94
C THR A 94 2.18 -21.59 -8.16
N GLY A 95 1.62 -20.52 -7.61
CA GLY A 95 2.33 -19.51 -6.83
C GLY A 95 1.83 -18.09 -7.05
N VAL A 96 2.46 -17.14 -6.36
CA VAL A 96 2.18 -15.73 -6.45
C VAL A 96 3.28 -15.04 -7.26
N TYR A 97 2.89 -14.35 -8.31
CA TYR A 97 3.81 -13.66 -9.23
C TYR A 97 3.58 -12.16 -9.12
N LEU A 98 4.66 -11.42 -8.80
CA LEU A 98 4.61 -9.98 -8.56
C LEU A 98 5.55 -9.25 -9.52
N TYR A 99 5.08 -8.13 -10.05
CA TYR A 99 5.89 -7.22 -10.83
C TYR A 99 6.20 -5.97 -10.01
N CYS A 100 7.49 -5.73 -9.78
CA CYS A 100 7.99 -4.56 -9.06
C CYS A 100 9.15 -3.95 -9.86
N PRO A 101 8.94 -2.83 -10.57
CA PRO A 101 9.98 -2.18 -11.38
C PRO A 101 11.06 -1.50 -10.54
N ASN A 102 10.81 -1.27 -9.24
CA ASN A 102 11.72 -0.59 -8.35
C ASN A 102 13.00 -1.42 -8.10
N LYS A 103 14.10 -0.97 -8.67
CA LYS A 103 15.42 -1.63 -8.56
C LYS A 103 16.03 -1.57 -7.16
N ASN A 104 15.56 -0.65 -6.31
CA ASN A 104 16.07 -0.50 -4.95
C ASN A 104 15.50 -1.54 -3.98
N VAL A 105 14.49 -2.29 -4.40
CA VAL A 105 13.90 -3.35 -3.60
C VAL A 105 14.76 -4.61 -3.66
N ASP A 106 15.16 -5.12 -2.51
CA ASP A 106 15.83 -6.42 -2.42
C ASP A 106 14.82 -7.55 -2.65
N ARG A 107 14.84 -8.09 -3.88
CA ARG A 107 13.92 -9.15 -4.32
C ARG A 107 14.02 -10.41 -3.48
N LYS A 108 15.24 -10.81 -3.08
CA LYS A 108 15.43 -12.03 -2.26
C LYS A 108 14.78 -11.87 -0.89
N LYS A 109 14.95 -10.69 -0.29
CA LYS A 109 14.32 -10.35 0.99
C LYS A 109 12.79 -10.30 0.85
N ALA A 110 12.29 -9.71 -0.24
CA ALA A 110 10.87 -9.64 -0.54
C ALA A 110 10.26 -11.03 -0.79
N GLU A 111 10.88 -11.86 -1.62
CA GLU A 111 10.43 -13.24 -1.88
C GLU A 111 10.43 -14.08 -0.60
N LYS A 112 11.47 -13.95 0.23
CA LYS A 112 11.55 -14.66 1.51
C LYS A 112 10.39 -14.26 2.42
N PHE A 113 10.16 -12.96 2.61
CA PHE A 113 9.05 -12.44 3.42
C PHE A 113 7.69 -12.94 2.92
N LEU A 114 7.45 -12.87 1.61
CA LEU A 114 6.21 -13.33 0.99
C LEU A 114 6.00 -14.84 1.18
N ASN A 115 7.05 -15.63 1.00
CA ASN A 115 6.98 -17.07 1.20
C ASN A 115 6.72 -17.43 2.67
N GLU A 116 7.35 -16.77 3.63
CA GLU A 116 7.08 -16.95 5.05
C GLU A 116 5.62 -16.58 5.39
N MET A 117 5.11 -15.50 4.82
CA MET A 117 3.72 -15.07 4.99
C MET A 117 2.73 -16.11 4.41
N LEU A 118 2.97 -16.59 3.19
CA LEU A 118 2.12 -17.60 2.55
C LEU A 118 2.08 -18.90 3.35
N VAL A 119 3.25 -19.39 3.82
CA VAL A 119 3.33 -20.57 4.67
C VAL A 119 2.60 -20.36 6.00
N GLY A 120 2.71 -19.18 6.60
CA GLY A 120 1.95 -18.81 7.81
C GLY A 120 0.43 -18.88 7.60
N TRP A 121 -0.05 -18.66 6.38
CA TRP A 121 -1.45 -18.79 5.99
C TRP A 121 -1.81 -20.19 5.47
N LYS A 122 -0.93 -21.17 5.61
CA LYS A 122 -1.07 -22.55 5.13
C LYS A 122 -1.22 -22.64 3.60
N LEU A 123 -0.61 -21.72 2.88
CA LEU A 123 -0.50 -21.71 1.43
C LEU A 123 0.91 -22.14 1.01
N ASP A 124 1.04 -22.60 -0.23
CA ASP A 124 2.35 -22.95 -0.78
C ASP A 124 3.24 -21.71 -0.91
N GLY A 125 4.41 -21.73 -0.27
CA GLY A 125 5.38 -20.65 -0.31
C GLY A 125 6.11 -20.56 -1.64
N ASN A 126 5.43 -20.14 -2.69
CA ASN A 126 6.00 -19.96 -4.01
C ASN A 126 5.70 -18.55 -4.55
N ALA A 127 6.29 -17.54 -3.92
CA ALA A 127 6.23 -16.17 -4.39
C ALA A 127 7.47 -15.84 -5.24
N LYS A 128 7.25 -15.17 -6.36
CA LYS A 128 8.29 -14.70 -7.29
C LYS A 128 8.12 -13.21 -7.58
N VAL A 129 9.19 -12.45 -7.34
CA VAL A 129 9.22 -11.02 -7.61
C VAL A 129 10.05 -10.75 -8.86
N MET A 130 9.44 -10.14 -9.86
CA MET A 130 10.04 -9.81 -11.14
C MET A 130 10.20 -8.30 -11.27
N ASN A 131 11.33 -7.84 -11.78
CA ASN A 131 11.63 -6.42 -12.02
C ASN A 131 11.66 -6.06 -13.51
N GLU A 132 11.48 -7.04 -14.38
CA GLU A 132 11.44 -6.84 -15.82
C GLU A 132 10.03 -7.17 -16.33
N GLU A 133 9.41 -6.19 -16.96
CA GLU A 133 8.06 -6.32 -17.53
C GLU A 133 7.95 -7.50 -18.48
N LYS A 134 8.93 -7.64 -19.39
CA LYS A 134 8.94 -8.74 -20.37
C LYS A 134 8.96 -10.12 -19.71
N LYS A 135 9.66 -10.28 -18.61
CA LYS A 135 9.70 -11.54 -17.85
C LYS A 135 8.35 -11.81 -17.18
N PHE A 136 7.72 -10.77 -16.64
CA PHE A 136 6.41 -10.88 -16.02
C PHE A 136 5.35 -11.26 -17.06
N LEU A 137 5.23 -10.53 -18.16
CA LEU A 137 4.27 -10.82 -19.23
C LEU A 137 4.49 -12.22 -19.85
N ARG A 138 5.75 -12.61 -20.06
CA ARG A 138 6.07 -13.98 -20.49
C ARG A 138 5.56 -15.01 -19.49
N ARG A 139 5.75 -14.75 -18.18
CA ARG A 139 5.23 -15.66 -17.16
C ARG A 139 3.71 -15.75 -17.20
N LEU A 140 3.01 -14.63 -17.39
CA LEU A 140 1.56 -14.61 -17.56
C LEU A 140 1.10 -15.46 -18.76
N SER A 141 1.82 -15.38 -19.88
CA SER A 141 1.49 -16.18 -21.10
C SER A 141 1.70 -17.69 -20.89
N GLU A 142 2.61 -18.08 -20.00
CA GLU A 142 2.90 -19.49 -19.68
C GLU A 142 1.90 -20.10 -18.66
N LEU A 143 1.18 -19.26 -17.89
CA LEU A 143 0.19 -19.73 -16.92
C LEU A 143 -1.08 -20.21 -17.64
N LYS A 144 -1.59 -21.36 -17.17
CA LYS A 144 -2.85 -21.91 -17.65
C LYS A 144 -4.02 -21.18 -16.99
N THR A 145 -5.15 -21.13 -17.68
CA THR A 145 -6.40 -20.61 -17.11
C THR A 145 -6.79 -21.43 -15.88
N VAL A 146 -7.20 -20.73 -14.80
CA VAL A 146 -7.65 -21.34 -13.55
C VAL A 146 -9.13 -21.64 -13.63
#